data_2486899443ac0494010172fc59c97b40
#
_entry.id   2486899443ac0494010172fc59c97b40
#
_cell.length_a   1.000
_cell.length_b   1.000
_cell.length_c   1.000
_cell.angle_alpha   90.00
_cell.angle_beta   90.00
_cell.angle_gamma   90.00
#
_symmetry.space_group_name_H-M   'P 1'
#
loop_
_entity.id
_entity.type
_entity.pdbx_description
1 polymer ?
#
loop_
_entity_poly.entity_id
_entity_poly.type
_entity_poly.pdbx_seq_one_letter_code
_entity_poly.pdbx_strand_id
1 'polypeptide(L)'
;TNETACGLGTWTGQSGQSSCTPASPGYYVDTNGSTTQTPCGLGTYNPNSGSSDPSDCVQASPGYYVDQEGESSQTPCSAGSYNNMTGSTTSSDCIDAQPGYYIAYPGSTSQSPCQLGEFQPSPGQASCIDADPGNYVDSLASTSQIACSPGSYQPYYAQTECLSANVGHYVDVSGSASETPCDAGTYNAFTGSVVSSDCLEADPGYFAASPGSSSQVACSPGSYQPDSRSTSCIYATPGHFVDESAATSQQSCQLGEYQPSTARQSCMTAD
;
A
#
# COMPACT_ATOMS: atom_id res chain seq x y z
N THR A 1 60.16 -39.28 -32.33
CA THR A 1 59.14 -38.25 -32.29
C THR A 1 59.37 -37.41 -31.06
N ASN A 2 59.78 -36.14 -31.24
CA ASN A 2 59.92 -35.21 -30.14
C ASN A 2 58.49 -34.92 -29.56
N GLU A 3 58.17 -35.52 -28.41
CA GLU A 3 57.03 -35.18 -27.62
C GLU A 3 57.30 -33.78 -27.04
N THR A 4 56.56 -32.82 -27.50
CA THR A 4 56.61 -31.46 -26.92
C THR A 4 55.66 -31.46 -25.71
N ALA A 5 56.19 -31.32 -24.51
CA ALA A 5 55.36 -31.17 -23.31
C ALA A 5 54.46 -29.96 -23.44
N CYS A 6 53.17 -30.06 -23.07
CA CYS A 6 52.24 -28.95 -23.08
C CYS A 6 52.72 -27.86 -22.11
N GLY A 7 52.62 -26.61 -22.56
CA GLY A 7 52.93 -25.44 -21.73
C GLY A 7 51.88 -25.16 -20.66
N LEU A 8 52.18 -24.22 -19.78
CA LEU A 8 51.22 -23.68 -18.80
C LEU A 8 49.90 -23.29 -19.47
N GLY A 9 48.80 -23.50 -18.80
CA GLY A 9 47.44 -23.22 -19.32
C GLY A 9 46.92 -24.26 -20.31
N THR A 10 47.73 -25.36 -20.60
CA THR A 10 47.34 -26.40 -21.55
C THR A 10 47.66 -27.80 -20.98
N TRP A 11 46.87 -28.80 -21.35
CA TRP A 11 47.00 -30.18 -20.90
C TRP A 11 46.69 -31.18 -22.01
N THR A 12 47.05 -32.47 -21.77
CA THR A 12 46.66 -33.58 -22.65
C THR A 12 46.01 -34.68 -21.84
N GLY A 13 44.88 -35.24 -22.29
CA GLY A 13 44.18 -36.31 -21.55
C GLY A 13 44.95 -37.66 -21.52
N GLN A 14 45.99 -37.80 -22.33
CA GLN A 14 46.84 -38.99 -22.41
C GLN A 14 48.26 -38.64 -22.83
N SER A 15 49.24 -39.38 -22.33
CA SER A 15 50.63 -39.25 -22.77
C SER A 15 50.79 -39.58 -24.26
N GLY A 16 51.67 -38.85 -24.98
CA GLY A 16 51.97 -39.09 -26.39
C GLY A 16 51.07 -38.46 -27.40
N GLN A 17 50.21 -37.56 -26.99
CA GLN A 17 49.41 -36.76 -27.94
C GLN A 17 50.22 -35.63 -28.58
N SER A 18 49.87 -35.29 -29.84
CA SER A 18 50.57 -34.29 -30.63
C SER A 18 50.00 -32.87 -30.50
N SER A 19 48.90 -32.72 -29.73
CA SER A 19 48.22 -31.42 -29.49
C SER A 19 47.85 -31.23 -28.05
N CYS A 20 48.03 -30.00 -27.54
CA CYS A 20 47.65 -29.59 -26.21
C CYS A 20 46.25 -28.90 -26.26
N THR A 21 45.41 -29.19 -25.26
CA THR A 21 44.09 -28.59 -25.10
C THR A 21 44.21 -27.49 -24.07
N PRO A 22 43.67 -26.29 -24.32
CA PRO A 22 43.60 -25.23 -23.29
C PRO A 22 42.80 -25.69 -22.07
N ALA A 23 43.17 -25.25 -20.87
CA ALA A 23 42.37 -25.46 -19.67
C ALA A 23 40.94 -24.97 -19.93
N SER A 24 39.95 -25.73 -19.52
CA SER A 24 38.55 -25.39 -19.64
C SER A 24 38.20 -24.21 -18.71
N PRO A 25 37.20 -23.40 -19.02
CA PRO A 25 36.63 -22.49 -18.01
C PRO A 25 36.32 -23.24 -16.73
N GLY A 26 36.58 -22.65 -15.57
CA GLY A 26 36.49 -23.29 -14.25
C GLY A 26 37.81 -23.97 -13.79
N TYR A 27 38.81 -24.06 -14.67
CA TYR A 27 40.07 -24.82 -14.41
C TYR A 27 41.31 -23.99 -14.76
N TYR A 28 42.45 -24.43 -14.24
CA TYR A 28 43.78 -23.92 -14.62
C TYR A 28 44.79 -25.04 -14.73
N VAL A 29 45.93 -24.79 -15.36
CA VAL A 29 47.07 -25.72 -15.48
C VAL A 29 48.34 -24.95 -15.23
N ASP A 30 48.91 -25.12 -14.05
CA ASP A 30 50.11 -24.43 -13.55
C ASP A 30 51.41 -25.20 -13.71
N THR A 31 51.36 -26.39 -14.37
CA THR A 31 52.52 -27.27 -14.51
C THR A 31 52.68 -27.67 -15.96
N ASN A 32 53.93 -27.58 -16.47
CA ASN A 32 54.24 -28.05 -17.82
C ASN A 32 54.11 -29.56 -17.94
N GLY A 33 53.58 -30.04 -19.06
CA GLY A 33 53.41 -31.47 -19.34
C GLY A 33 52.25 -32.10 -18.60
N SER A 34 51.32 -31.33 -18.06
CA SER A 34 50.16 -31.85 -17.33
C SER A 34 49.26 -32.71 -18.20
N THR A 35 48.77 -33.79 -17.64
CA THR A 35 47.74 -34.68 -18.21
C THR A 35 46.37 -34.44 -17.65
N THR A 36 46.22 -33.51 -16.70
CA THR A 36 44.97 -33.10 -16.04
C THR A 36 44.93 -31.59 -15.87
N GLN A 37 43.75 -31.05 -15.67
CA GLN A 37 43.53 -29.68 -15.28
C GLN A 37 43.01 -29.62 -13.82
N THR A 38 43.35 -28.57 -13.09
CA THR A 38 42.95 -28.36 -11.69
C THR A 38 41.72 -27.51 -11.62
N PRO A 39 40.63 -27.90 -10.93
CA PRO A 39 39.44 -27.09 -10.78
C PRO A 39 39.69 -25.89 -9.84
N CYS A 40 39.03 -24.77 -10.07
CA CYS A 40 38.89 -23.72 -9.09
C CYS A 40 38.10 -24.26 -7.89
N GLY A 41 38.51 -23.90 -6.68
CA GLY A 41 37.87 -24.38 -5.45
C GLY A 41 36.54 -23.67 -5.18
N LEU A 42 35.82 -24.19 -4.18
CA LEU A 42 34.57 -23.59 -3.71
C LEU A 42 34.74 -22.09 -3.43
N GLY A 43 33.72 -21.29 -3.70
CA GLY A 43 33.75 -19.85 -3.53
C GLY A 43 34.52 -19.10 -4.62
N THR A 44 35.09 -19.83 -5.62
CA THR A 44 35.83 -19.25 -6.74
C THR A 44 35.36 -19.79 -8.09
N TYR A 45 35.51 -19.02 -9.13
CA TYR A 45 35.15 -19.40 -10.50
C TYR A 45 36.19 -18.86 -11.49
N ASN A 46 36.19 -19.39 -12.69
CA ASN A 46 37.08 -18.90 -13.76
C ASN A 46 36.35 -18.90 -15.11
N PRO A 47 35.98 -17.71 -15.68
CA PRO A 47 35.30 -17.65 -16.95
C PRO A 47 36.19 -17.91 -18.18
N ASN A 48 37.51 -17.90 -17.98
CA ASN A 48 38.45 -17.94 -19.06
C ASN A 48 38.94 -19.37 -19.32
N SER A 49 39.24 -19.66 -20.58
CA SER A 49 39.98 -20.87 -20.98
C SER A 49 41.47 -20.61 -21.05
N GLY A 50 42.27 -21.66 -20.91
CA GLY A 50 43.74 -21.58 -21.01
C GLY A 50 44.43 -20.92 -19.81
N SER A 51 43.75 -20.85 -18.69
CA SER A 51 44.29 -20.30 -17.44
C SER A 51 45.44 -21.10 -16.90
N SER A 52 46.49 -20.42 -16.44
CA SER A 52 47.78 -21.01 -16.11
C SER A 52 48.20 -20.82 -14.65
N ASP A 53 47.40 -20.12 -13.83
CA ASP A 53 47.73 -19.80 -12.46
C ASP A 53 46.51 -19.95 -11.54
N PRO A 54 46.67 -20.46 -10.29
CA PRO A 54 45.59 -20.51 -9.29
C PRO A 54 44.90 -19.13 -9.07
N SER A 55 45.62 -18.03 -9.27
CA SER A 55 45.07 -16.67 -9.15
C SER A 55 44.07 -16.28 -10.25
N ASP A 56 43.98 -17.07 -11.33
CA ASP A 56 42.95 -16.91 -12.35
C ASP A 56 41.56 -17.36 -11.86
N CYS A 57 41.50 -18.08 -10.72
CA CYS A 57 40.26 -18.39 -10.01
C CYS A 57 39.80 -17.17 -9.20
N VAL A 58 38.76 -16.48 -9.66
CA VAL A 58 38.24 -15.25 -9.07
C VAL A 58 37.24 -15.58 -7.97
N GLN A 59 37.31 -14.92 -6.82
CA GLN A 59 36.32 -15.09 -5.74
C GLN A 59 34.92 -14.69 -6.20
N ALA A 60 33.91 -15.41 -5.74
CA ALA A 60 32.53 -15.01 -5.88
C ALA A 60 32.34 -13.58 -5.37
N SER A 61 31.69 -12.75 -6.17
CA SER A 61 31.38 -11.35 -5.81
C SER A 61 30.30 -11.27 -4.73
N PRO A 62 30.20 -10.17 -3.97
CA PRO A 62 29.02 -9.94 -3.13
C PRO A 62 27.72 -10.11 -3.93
N GLY A 63 26.71 -10.72 -3.34
CA GLY A 63 25.45 -11.09 -4.00
C GLY A 63 25.47 -12.48 -4.63
N TYR A 64 26.65 -13.17 -4.66
CA TYR A 64 26.81 -14.46 -5.34
C TYR A 64 27.52 -15.48 -4.46
N TYR A 65 27.44 -16.76 -4.86
CA TYR A 65 28.17 -17.87 -4.29
C TYR A 65 28.62 -18.85 -5.38
N VAL A 66 29.58 -19.74 -5.05
CA VAL A 66 30.04 -20.85 -5.90
C VAL A 66 30.14 -22.08 -5.03
N ASP A 67 29.21 -23.04 -5.20
CA ASP A 67 29.04 -24.23 -4.35
C ASP A 67 29.59 -25.52 -4.95
N GLN A 68 30.21 -25.44 -6.12
CA GLN A 68 30.89 -26.56 -6.77
C GLN A 68 32.28 -26.16 -7.22
N GLU A 69 33.20 -27.12 -7.23
CA GLU A 69 34.53 -26.91 -7.80
C GLU A 69 34.47 -26.93 -9.33
N GLY A 70 35.36 -26.17 -9.97
CA GLY A 70 35.46 -26.12 -11.44
C GLY A 70 34.36 -25.31 -12.12
N GLU A 71 33.68 -24.45 -11.41
CA GLU A 71 32.65 -23.56 -11.98
C GLU A 71 33.28 -22.48 -12.85
N SER A 72 32.63 -22.20 -13.99
CA SER A 72 33.01 -21.11 -14.89
C SER A 72 32.29 -19.79 -14.61
N SER A 73 31.30 -19.80 -13.72
CA SER A 73 30.47 -18.64 -13.36
C SER A 73 30.02 -18.75 -11.90
N GLN A 74 29.63 -17.64 -11.32
CA GLN A 74 29.05 -17.56 -9.98
C GLN A 74 27.51 -17.57 -10.04
N THR A 75 26.85 -18.09 -8.98
CA THR A 75 25.40 -18.17 -8.85
C THR A 75 24.88 -17.01 -7.98
N PRO A 76 23.89 -16.21 -8.44
CA PRO A 76 23.34 -15.12 -7.63
C PRO A 76 22.46 -15.65 -6.49
N CYS A 77 22.49 -14.97 -5.35
CA CYS A 77 21.43 -15.10 -4.35
C CYS A 77 20.08 -14.74 -4.98
N SER A 78 19.03 -15.49 -4.66
CA SER A 78 17.68 -15.25 -5.19
C SER A 78 17.10 -13.92 -4.68
N ALA A 79 16.12 -13.39 -5.40
CA ALA A 79 15.30 -12.31 -4.87
C ALA A 79 14.73 -12.70 -3.51
N GLY A 80 14.62 -11.74 -2.58
CA GLY A 80 14.30 -11.98 -1.18
C GLY A 80 15.52 -12.23 -0.29
N SER A 81 16.72 -12.50 -0.86
CA SER A 81 17.94 -12.70 -0.11
C SER A 81 19.12 -11.90 -0.68
N TYR A 82 20.11 -11.59 0.16
CA TYR A 82 21.30 -10.83 -0.21
C TYR A 82 22.54 -11.47 0.40
N ASN A 83 23.72 -11.11 -0.14
CA ASN A 83 25.00 -11.49 0.42
C ASN A 83 25.99 -10.33 0.27
N ASN A 84 26.57 -9.87 1.36
CA ASN A 84 27.55 -8.77 1.34
C ASN A 84 29.00 -9.21 1.38
N MET A 85 29.26 -10.54 1.37
CA MET A 85 30.59 -11.13 1.45
C MET A 85 31.09 -11.58 0.07
N THR A 86 32.41 -11.68 -0.08
CA THR A 86 33.09 -12.28 -1.23
C THR A 86 33.49 -13.72 -0.94
N GLY A 87 33.61 -14.53 -1.97
CA GLY A 87 34.08 -15.91 -1.85
C GLY A 87 33.13 -16.87 -1.14
N SER A 88 31.83 -16.54 -1.14
CA SER A 88 30.79 -17.39 -0.55
C SER A 88 30.69 -18.74 -1.26
N THR A 89 30.52 -19.81 -0.47
CA THR A 89 30.63 -21.18 -0.93
C THR A 89 29.32 -21.94 -0.98
N THR A 90 28.25 -21.39 -0.44
CA THR A 90 26.92 -22.06 -0.36
C THR A 90 25.78 -21.08 -0.50
N SER A 91 24.60 -21.59 -0.90
CA SER A 91 23.36 -20.81 -0.91
C SER A 91 22.93 -20.34 0.48
N SER A 92 23.41 -20.99 1.55
CA SER A 92 23.12 -20.57 2.94
C SER A 92 23.89 -19.30 3.37
N ASP A 93 24.86 -18.84 2.57
CA ASP A 93 25.51 -17.55 2.76
C ASP A 93 24.62 -16.38 2.30
N CYS A 94 23.53 -16.68 1.56
CA CYS A 94 22.49 -15.71 1.20
C CYS A 94 21.57 -15.48 2.39
N ILE A 95 21.52 -14.24 2.88
CA ILE A 95 20.77 -13.84 4.07
C ILE A 95 19.39 -13.34 3.62
N ASP A 96 18.31 -13.87 4.18
CA ASP A 96 16.95 -13.42 3.91
C ASP A 96 16.74 -11.96 4.33
N ALA A 97 15.94 -11.22 3.53
CA ALA A 97 15.45 -9.92 3.93
C ALA A 97 14.71 -10.03 5.28
N GLN A 98 14.95 -9.10 6.19
CA GLN A 98 14.26 -9.05 7.48
C GLN A 98 12.80 -8.57 7.29
N PRO A 99 11.88 -8.89 8.22
CA PRO A 99 10.57 -8.25 8.24
C PRO A 99 10.71 -6.72 8.19
N GLY A 100 9.84 -6.06 7.43
CA GLY A 100 9.94 -4.63 7.14
C GLY A 100 10.84 -4.28 5.95
N TYR A 101 11.54 -5.27 5.38
CA TYR A 101 12.47 -5.08 4.26
C TYR A 101 12.16 -6.04 3.11
N TYR A 102 12.70 -5.72 1.94
CA TYR A 102 12.59 -6.55 0.74
C TYR A 102 13.87 -6.51 -0.10
N ILE A 103 14.01 -7.47 -1.01
CA ILE A 103 15.11 -7.55 -1.98
C ILE A 103 14.53 -7.95 -3.33
N ALA A 104 14.36 -6.98 -4.23
CA ALA A 104 13.67 -7.16 -5.50
C ALA A 104 14.45 -7.98 -6.53
N TYR A 105 15.79 -7.94 -6.48
CA TYR A 105 16.62 -8.48 -7.56
C TYR A 105 17.61 -9.52 -7.06
N PRO A 106 17.81 -10.62 -7.83
CA PRO A 106 18.89 -11.56 -7.56
C PRO A 106 20.26 -10.88 -7.59
N GLY A 107 21.20 -11.42 -6.83
CA GLY A 107 22.56 -10.87 -6.76
C GLY A 107 22.70 -9.58 -5.96
N SER A 108 21.70 -9.25 -5.16
CA SER A 108 21.74 -8.07 -4.29
C SER A 108 22.73 -8.20 -3.14
N THR A 109 23.28 -7.08 -2.70
CA THR A 109 24.27 -7.01 -1.60
C THR A 109 23.70 -6.43 -0.32
N SER A 110 22.46 -5.94 -0.34
CA SER A 110 21.75 -5.35 0.81
C SER A 110 20.24 -5.42 0.62
N GLN A 111 19.50 -5.28 1.71
CA GLN A 111 18.04 -5.17 1.72
C GLN A 111 17.60 -3.70 1.66
N SER A 112 16.38 -3.45 1.16
CA SER A 112 15.72 -2.14 1.11
C SER A 112 14.53 -2.10 2.07
N PRO A 113 14.31 -1.01 2.82
CA PRO A 113 13.15 -0.88 3.70
C PRO A 113 11.87 -0.68 2.89
N CYS A 114 10.76 -1.22 3.35
CA CYS A 114 9.43 -0.85 2.87
C CYS A 114 9.20 0.65 3.05
N GLN A 115 8.55 1.28 2.07
CA GLN A 115 8.26 2.70 2.08
C GLN A 115 7.04 3.00 2.94
N LEU A 116 6.75 4.30 3.14
CA LEU A 116 5.50 4.73 3.75
C LEU A 116 4.31 4.20 2.95
N GLY A 117 3.26 3.77 3.61
CA GLY A 117 2.11 3.13 2.97
C GLY A 117 2.28 1.63 2.73
N GLU A 118 3.50 1.08 2.94
CA GLU A 118 3.82 -0.33 2.70
C GLU A 118 4.36 -1.03 3.96
N PHE A 119 4.16 -2.33 4.06
CA PHE A 119 4.69 -3.16 5.15
C PHE A 119 5.11 -4.54 4.65
N GLN A 120 5.92 -5.25 5.44
CA GLN A 120 6.26 -6.65 5.16
C GLN A 120 6.40 -7.46 6.47
N PRO A 121 5.45 -8.35 6.79
CA PRO A 121 5.49 -9.14 8.03
C PRO A 121 6.48 -10.31 7.99
N SER A 122 6.82 -10.80 6.79
CA SER A 122 7.58 -12.04 6.62
C SER A 122 9.01 -11.78 6.13
N PRO A 123 10.00 -12.58 6.56
CA PRO A 123 11.36 -12.50 6.02
C PRO A 123 11.43 -13.07 4.58
N GLY A 124 12.53 -12.78 3.89
CA GLY A 124 12.85 -13.39 2.60
C GLY A 124 11.96 -12.94 1.44
N GLN A 125 11.36 -11.75 1.52
CA GLN A 125 10.43 -11.27 0.51
C GLN A 125 11.10 -10.39 -0.55
N ALA A 126 10.57 -10.46 -1.77
CA ALA A 126 11.05 -9.69 -2.92
C ALA A 126 10.32 -8.35 -3.10
N SER A 127 9.25 -8.10 -2.35
CA SER A 127 8.45 -6.86 -2.41
C SER A 127 7.77 -6.60 -1.07
N CYS A 128 7.35 -5.37 -0.86
CA CYS A 128 6.46 -5.00 0.23
C CYS A 128 4.99 -5.12 -0.18
N ILE A 129 4.09 -5.03 0.79
CA ILE A 129 2.64 -5.13 0.67
C ILE A 129 2.07 -3.74 0.96
N ASP A 130 1.18 -3.25 0.11
CA ASP A 130 0.45 -2.01 0.34
C ASP A 130 -0.49 -2.13 1.55
N ALA A 131 -0.60 -1.08 2.35
CA ALA A 131 -1.64 -0.99 3.37
C ALA A 131 -3.02 -1.09 2.73
N ASP A 132 -3.88 -1.95 3.28
CA ASP A 132 -5.25 -2.14 2.81
C ASP A 132 -6.14 -0.92 3.13
N PRO A 133 -7.24 -0.71 2.37
CA PRO A 133 -8.26 0.26 2.77
C PRO A 133 -8.71 0.04 4.21
N GLY A 134 -8.95 1.13 4.93
CA GLY A 134 -9.21 1.11 6.37
C GLY A 134 -7.96 1.13 7.23
N ASN A 135 -6.76 1.02 6.63
CA ASN A 135 -5.48 1.00 7.33
C ASN A 135 -4.48 1.99 6.70
N TYR A 136 -3.39 2.23 7.41
CA TYR A 136 -2.28 3.06 6.96
C TYR A 136 -0.95 2.54 7.51
N VAL A 137 0.16 3.04 6.92
CA VAL A 137 1.53 2.80 7.42
C VAL A 137 2.32 4.11 7.34
N ASP A 138 2.67 4.65 8.49
CA ASP A 138 3.32 5.96 8.66
C ASP A 138 4.83 5.90 8.87
N SER A 139 5.41 4.70 8.88
CA SER A 139 6.82 4.49 9.21
C SER A 139 7.51 3.59 8.18
N LEU A 140 8.78 3.89 7.89
CA LEU A 140 9.61 3.03 7.03
C LEU A 140 9.90 1.70 7.71
N ALA A 141 10.14 0.67 6.91
CA ALA A 141 10.45 -0.69 7.38
C ALA A 141 9.39 -1.29 8.32
N SER A 142 8.14 -0.91 8.15
CA SER A 142 7.03 -1.44 8.95
C SER A 142 6.79 -2.91 8.69
N THR A 143 6.42 -3.62 9.75
CA THR A 143 6.07 -5.05 9.69
C THR A 143 4.58 -5.31 9.72
N SER A 144 3.75 -4.26 9.90
CA SER A 144 2.29 -4.34 9.95
C SER A 144 1.67 -3.01 9.55
N GLN A 145 0.42 -3.05 9.14
CA GLN A 145 -0.43 -1.89 8.94
C GLN A 145 -1.17 -1.53 10.24
N ILE A 146 -1.62 -0.27 10.35
CA ILE A 146 -2.35 0.29 11.49
C ILE A 146 -3.78 0.59 11.05
N ALA A 147 -4.79 0.09 11.77
CA ALA A 147 -6.18 0.36 11.47
C ALA A 147 -6.57 1.81 11.84
N CYS A 148 -7.35 2.47 10.98
CA CYS A 148 -7.96 3.75 11.30
C CYS A 148 -8.82 3.63 12.55
N SER A 149 -8.73 4.61 13.44
CA SER A 149 -9.57 4.65 14.65
C SER A 149 -11.00 5.08 14.30
N PRO A 150 -11.99 4.75 15.11
CA PRO A 150 -13.33 5.31 14.97
C PRO A 150 -13.29 6.84 14.82
N GLY A 151 -14.17 7.39 14.01
CA GLY A 151 -14.15 8.80 13.59
C GLY A 151 -13.27 9.07 12.37
N SER A 152 -12.54 8.05 11.88
CA SER A 152 -11.69 8.17 10.69
C SER A 152 -11.78 6.92 9.81
N TYR A 153 -11.43 7.08 8.54
CA TYR A 153 -11.49 6.03 7.52
C TYR A 153 -10.39 6.20 6.47
N GLN A 154 -10.14 5.16 5.67
CA GLN A 154 -9.23 5.26 4.54
C GLN A 154 -9.72 4.42 3.36
N PRO A 155 -10.17 5.04 2.25
CA PRO A 155 -10.72 4.31 1.10
C PRO A 155 -9.66 3.73 0.15
N TYR A 156 -8.40 4.14 0.26
CA TYR A 156 -7.35 3.81 -0.70
C TYR A 156 -6.26 2.94 -0.09
N TYR A 157 -5.61 2.15 -0.95
CA TYR A 157 -4.40 1.40 -0.60
C TYR A 157 -3.18 2.30 -0.42
N ALA A 158 -2.14 1.77 0.21
CA ALA A 158 -0.81 2.39 0.36
C ALA A 158 -0.83 3.79 1.00
N GLN A 159 -1.71 4.02 1.95
CA GLN A 159 -1.84 5.32 2.59
C GLN A 159 -1.02 5.43 3.87
N THR A 160 -0.66 6.66 4.21
CA THR A 160 0.20 6.99 5.36
C THR A 160 -0.55 7.59 6.53
N GLU A 161 -1.85 7.90 6.35
CA GLU A 161 -2.73 8.47 7.37
C GLU A 161 -4.19 8.16 7.07
N CYS A 162 -5.06 8.34 8.06
CA CYS A 162 -6.49 8.21 7.89
C CYS A 162 -7.15 9.58 7.67
N LEU A 163 -8.29 9.58 6.95
CA LEU A 163 -9.14 10.74 6.76
C LEU A 163 -10.17 10.80 7.89
N SER A 164 -10.41 11.97 8.46
CA SER A 164 -11.51 12.17 9.40
C SER A 164 -12.85 12.04 8.69
N ALA A 165 -13.85 11.47 9.36
CA ALA A 165 -15.23 11.50 8.88
C ALA A 165 -15.66 12.92 8.55
N ASN A 166 -16.30 13.12 7.40
CA ASN A 166 -16.78 14.42 6.96
C ASN A 166 -18.01 14.88 7.76
N VAL A 167 -18.32 16.17 7.68
CA VAL A 167 -19.61 16.68 8.18
C VAL A 167 -20.76 15.88 7.55
N GLY A 168 -21.81 15.63 8.29
CA GLY A 168 -22.94 14.81 7.85
C GLY A 168 -22.69 13.30 7.97
N HIS A 169 -21.49 12.87 8.40
CA HIS A 169 -21.10 11.45 8.46
C HIS A 169 -20.49 11.08 9.81
N TYR A 170 -20.38 9.79 10.07
CA TYR A 170 -19.68 9.21 11.22
C TYR A 170 -18.98 7.90 10.82
N VAL A 171 -18.03 7.44 11.64
CA VAL A 171 -17.36 6.14 11.50
C VAL A 171 -17.25 5.49 12.86
N ASP A 172 -18.00 4.42 13.10
CA ASP A 172 -18.11 3.76 14.40
C ASP A 172 -17.19 2.53 14.55
N VAL A 173 -16.60 2.06 13.47
CA VAL A 173 -15.77 0.84 13.46
C VAL A 173 -14.34 1.18 13.09
N SER A 174 -13.38 0.65 13.85
CA SER A 174 -11.96 0.71 13.50
C SER A 174 -11.68 -0.05 12.20
N GLY A 175 -10.75 0.47 11.39
CA GLY A 175 -10.37 -0.15 10.13
C GLY A 175 -11.39 0.06 9.01
N SER A 176 -12.24 1.08 9.11
CA SER A 176 -13.24 1.37 8.09
C SER A 176 -12.61 1.95 6.82
N ALA A 177 -13.06 1.44 5.67
CA ALA A 177 -12.70 1.97 4.35
C ALA A 177 -13.64 3.10 3.88
N SER A 178 -14.74 3.36 4.59
CA SER A 178 -15.73 4.38 4.22
C SER A 178 -16.39 4.97 5.47
N GLU A 179 -16.97 6.14 5.30
CA GLU A 179 -17.81 6.80 6.30
C GLU A 179 -19.29 6.48 6.08
N THR A 180 -20.11 6.58 7.14
CA THR A 180 -21.55 6.34 7.12
C THR A 180 -22.29 7.67 7.19
N PRO A 181 -23.21 7.99 6.25
CA PRO A 181 -23.97 9.22 6.30
C PRO A 181 -25.03 9.19 7.42
N CYS A 182 -25.27 10.33 8.05
CA CYS A 182 -26.43 10.53 8.90
C CYS A 182 -27.72 10.31 8.10
N ASP A 183 -28.75 9.75 8.72
CA ASP A 183 -30.05 9.55 8.08
C ASP A 183 -30.69 10.87 7.66
N ALA A 184 -31.58 10.83 6.67
CA ALA A 184 -32.44 11.97 6.34
C ALA A 184 -33.27 12.38 7.57
N GLY A 185 -33.46 13.68 7.76
CA GLY A 185 -34.08 14.25 8.96
C GLY A 185 -33.07 14.51 10.08
N THR A 186 -31.81 14.08 9.92
CA THR A 186 -30.71 14.36 10.85
C THR A 186 -29.54 15.03 10.14
N TYR A 187 -28.69 15.71 10.90
CA TYR A 187 -27.51 16.39 10.38
C TYR A 187 -26.35 16.31 11.37
N ASN A 188 -25.14 16.49 10.86
CA ASN A 188 -23.94 16.57 11.69
C ASN A 188 -22.98 17.64 11.18
N ALA A 189 -22.75 18.67 12.00
CA ALA A 189 -21.90 19.81 11.64
C ALA A 189 -20.40 19.57 11.92
N PHE A 190 -20.04 18.46 12.53
CA PHE A 190 -18.68 18.18 12.98
C PHE A 190 -18.02 17.11 12.13
N THR A 191 -16.71 17.21 11.98
CA THR A 191 -15.85 16.16 11.39
C THR A 191 -15.36 15.21 12.45
N GLY A 192 -14.99 13.99 12.04
CA GLY A 192 -14.43 13.00 12.96
C GLY A 192 -15.44 12.38 13.92
N SER A 193 -16.72 12.45 13.63
CA SER A 193 -17.79 11.87 14.45
C SER A 193 -17.71 10.35 14.46
N VAL A 194 -17.99 9.77 15.64
CA VAL A 194 -17.70 8.37 15.96
C VAL A 194 -18.94 7.50 15.95
N VAL A 195 -20.10 8.04 16.36
CA VAL A 195 -21.32 7.26 16.58
C VAL A 195 -22.53 7.89 15.89
N SER A 196 -23.55 7.09 15.61
CA SER A 196 -24.79 7.55 14.99
C SER A 196 -25.54 8.61 15.82
N SER A 197 -25.32 8.65 17.14
CA SER A 197 -25.90 9.69 18.02
C SER A 197 -25.25 11.07 17.86
N ASP A 198 -24.14 11.19 17.13
CA ASP A 198 -23.56 12.48 16.74
C ASP A 198 -24.39 13.17 15.63
N CYS A 199 -25.28 12.41 14.98
CA CYS A 199 -26.27 12.92 14.03
C CYS A 199 -27.45 13.51 14.82
N LEU A 200 -27.54 14.85 14.84
CA LEU A 200 -28.57 15.59 15.54
C LEU A 200 -29.86 15.60 14.72
N GLU A 201 -31.00 15.45 15.33
CA GLU A 201 -32.29 15.60 14.67
C GLU A 201 -32.50 17.08 14.24
N ALA A 202 -33.07 17.31 13.07
CA ALA A 202 -33.55 18.64 12.68
C ALA A 202 -34.61 19.11 13.69
N ASP A 203 -34.48 20.33 14.16
CA ASP A 203 -35.42 20.95 15.11
C ASP A 203 -36.80 21.24 14.45
N PRO A 204 -37.87 21.33 15.22
CA PRO A 204 -39.11 21.92 14.70
C PRO A 204 -38.88 23.29 14.03
N GLY A 205 -39.50 23.51 12.89
CA GLY A 205 -39.26 24.68 12.02
C GLY A 205 -38.16 24.47 11.00
N TYR A 206 -37.42 23.34 11.09
CA TYR A 206 -36.31 23.01 10.20
C TYR A 206 -36.45 21.59 9.59
N PHE A 207 -35.63 21.30 8.61
CA PHE A 207 -35.54 20.01 8.00
C PHE A 207 -34.11 19.68 7.54
N ALA A 208 -33.80 18.39 7.39
CA ALA A 208 -32.60 17.89 6.76
C ALA A 208 -33.01 16.91 5.64
N ALA A 209 -32.96 17.37 4.38
CA ALA A 209 -33.64 16.70 3.27
C ALA A 209 -33.01 15.36 2.87
N SER A 210 -31.71 15.21 3.02
CA SER A 210 -30.95 14.07 2.46
C SER A 210 -30.08 13.43 3.51
N PRO A 211 -29.76 12.14 3.36
CA PRO A 211 -28.69 11.53 4.13
C PRO A 211 -27.39 12.32 3.92
N GLY A 212 -26.56 12.38 4.96
CA GLY A 212 -25.28 13.09 4.92
C GLY A 212 -25.41 14.61 5.00
N SER A 213 -26.56 15.15 5.47
CA SER A 213 -26.73 16.59 5.69
C SER A 213 -25.77 17.10 6.75
N SER A 214 -25.04 18.19 6.45
CA SER A 214 -24.12 18.84 7.39
C SER A 214 -24.80 19.89 8.28
N SER A 215 -26.04 20.30 7.95
CA SER A 215 -26.83 21.27 8.70
C SER A 215 -28.32 21.08 8.44
N GLN A 216 -29.13 21.58 9.35
CA GLN A 216 -30.56 21.71 9.11
C GLN A 216 -30.87 22.99 8.32
N VAL A 217 -31.99 23.01 7.59
CA VAL A 217 -32.48 24.12 6.78
C VAL A 217 -33.80 24.63 7.34
N ALA A 218 -33.92 25.94 7.58
CA ALA A 218 -35.16 26.56 8.06
C ALA A 218 -36.26 26.49 7.00
N CYS A 219 -37.49 26.20 7.41
CA CYS A 219 -38.65 26.37 6.57
C CYS A 219 -38.79 27.85 6.18
N SER A 220 -39.00 28.11 4.90
CA SER A 220 -39.25 29.47 4.38
C SER A 220 -40.66 29.94 4.69
N PRO A 221 -40.90 31.28 4.75
CA PRO A 221 -42.25 31.80 4.87
C PRO A 221 -43.21 31.18 3.85
N GLY A 222 -44.44 30.89 4.26
CA GLY A 222 -45.40 30.09 3.51
C GLY A 222 -45.39 28.60 3.83
N SER A 223 -44.41 28.16 4.63
CA SER A 223 -44.28 26.75 5.09
C SER A 223 -43.82 26.66 6.54
N TYR A 224 -44.11 25.56 7.17
CA TYR A 224 -43.79 25.27 8.57
C TYR A 224 -43.43 23.80 8.80
N GLN A 225 -42.88 23.49 9.96
CA GLN A 225 -42.62 22.09 10.37
C GLN A 225 -42.82 21.94 11.89
N PRO A 226 -43.88 21.22 12.35
CA PRO A 226 -44.11 21.01 13.79
C PRO A 226 -43.20 19.97 14.43
N ASP A 227 -42.75 19.01 13.64
CA ASP A 227 -42.04 17.82 14.15
C ASP A 227 -40.53 17.95 13.95
N SER A 228 -39.75 17.40 14.90
CA SER A 228 -38.33 17.20 14.74
C SER A 228 -38.05 16.05 13.72
N ARG A 229 -36.78 15.92 13.32
CA ARG A 229 -36.31 14.85 12.41
C ARG A 229 -36.99 14.86 11.04
N SER A 230 -37.45 16.01 10.59
CA SER A 230 -38.19 16.13 9.35
C SER A 230 -37.29 16.28 8.13
N THR A 231 -37.76 15.80 6.98
CA THR A 231 -37.04 15.86 5.69
C THR A 231 -37.55 16.92 4.75
N SER A 232 -38.65 17.60 5.10
CA SER A 232 -39.26 18.67 4.29
C SER A 232 -40.18 19.54 5.16
N CYS A 233 -40.48 20.72 4.67
CA CYS A 233 -41.49 21.60 5.27
C CYS A 233 -42.88 21.30 4.71
N ILE A 234 -43.94 21.66 5.47
CA ILE A 234 -45.35 21.56 5.13
C ILE A 234 -45.82 22.94 4.71
N TYR A 235 -46.47 23.05 3.57
CA TYR A 235 -47.02 24.34 3.10
C TYR A 235 -48.27 24.76 3.91
N ALA A 236 -48.38 26.03 4.19
CA ALA A 236 -49.60 26.60 4.76
C ALA A 236 -50.82 26.26 3.89
N THR A 237 -51.90 25.82 4.54
CA THR A 237 -53.14 25.40 3.87
C THR A 237 -54.04 26.63 3.55
N PRO A 238 -55.03 26.51 2.65
CA PRO A 238 -56.00 27.60 2.43
C PRO A 238 -56.66 28.06 3.73
N GLY A 239 -56.86 29.34 3.90
CA GLY A 239 -57.36 29.98 5.14
C GLY A 239 -56.25 30.21 6.20
N HIS A 240 -54.99 29.87 5.90
CA HIS A 240 -53.83 30.04 6.79
C HIS A 240 -52.64 30.66 6.05
N PHE A 241 -51.72 31.20 6.83
CA PHE A 241 -50.47 31.78 6.35
C PHE A 241 -49.31 31.47 7.32
N VAL A 242 -48.08 31.66 6.83
CA VAL A 242 -46.84 31.61 7.64
C VAL A 242 -45.95 32.74 7.15
N ASP A 243 -45.70 33.73 7.98
CA ASP A 243 -44.97 34.96 7.66
C ASP A 243 -43.49 34.91 8.06
N GLU A 244 -43.12 34.01 8.94
CA GLU A 244 -41.76 33.88 9.47
C GLU A 244 -41.05 32.61 8.98
N SER A 245 -39.72 32.68 8.89
CA SER A 245 -38.87 31.49 8.68
C SER A 245 -38.82 30.66 9.95
N ALA A 246 -38.54 29.36 9.78
CA ALA A 246 -38.43 28.37 10.87
C ALA A 246 -39.72 28.27 11.73
N ALA A 247 -40.86 28.56 11.15
CA ALA A 247 -42.13 28.45 11.84
C ALA A 247 -42.48 26.98 12.15
N THR A 248 -43.06 26.74 13.32
CA THR A 248 -43.52 25.42 13.76
C THR A 248 -45.01 25.19 13.55
N SER A 249 -45.75 26.22 13.16
CA SER A 249 -47.20 26.16 12.90
C SER A 249 -47.63 27.22 11.88
N GLN A 250 -48.77 27.01 11.29
CA GLN A 250 -49.44 28.01 10.46
C GLN A 250 -50.44 28.87 11.28
N GLN A 251 -50.69 30.10 10.86
CA GLN A 251 -51.64 31.07 11.47
C GLN A 251 -52.90 31.14 10.65
N SER A 252 -54.08 31.21 11.28
CA SER A 252 -55.37 31.39 10.61
C SER A 252 -55.60 32.86 10.22
N CYS A 253 -56.23 33.07 9.06
CA CYS A 253 -56.69 34.41 8.67
C CYS A 253 -57.73 34.96 9.66
N GLN A 254 -57.71 36.29 9.88
CA GLN A 254 -58.61 36.98 10.77
C GLN A 254 -60.01 37.17 10.12
N LEU A 255 -60.96 37.57 10.92
CA LEU A 255 -62.28 37.91 10.42
C LEU A 255 -62.21 39.09 9.39
N GLY A 256 -62.76 38.87 8.19
CA GLY A 256 -62.67 39.84 7.09
C GLY A 256 -61.42 39.60 6.20
N GLU A 257 -60.67 38.58 6.47
CA GLU A 257 -59.53 38.16 5.63
C GLU A 257 -59.77 36.75 5.06
N TYR A 258 -59.10 36.48 3.94
CA TYR A 258 -59.13 35.14 3.32
C TYR A 258 -57.82 34.78 2.64
N GLN A 259 -57.55 33.50 2.46
CA GLN A 259 -56.42 32.99 1.69
C GLN A 259 -56.86 31.73 0.94
N PRO A 260 -57.05 31.79 -0.37
CA PRO A 260 -57.53 30.64 -1.16
C PRO A 260 -56.41 29.68 -1.58
N SER A 261 -55.16 30.12 -1.48
CA SER A 261 -54.01 29.38 -1.97
C SER A 261 -53.11 28.85 -0.86
N THR A 262 -52.38 27.78 -1.13
CA THR A 262 -51.35 27.21 -0.26
C THR A 262 -50.05 28.06 -0.28
N ALA A 263 -49.14 27.78 0.64
CA ALA A 263 -47.79 28.35 0.69
C ALA A 263 -47.75 29.89 0.75
N ARG A 264 -48.67 30.50 1.47
CA ARG A 264 -48.78 31.98 1.56
C ARG A 264 -48.19 32.51 2.85
N GLN A 265 -47.69 33.77 2.75
CA GLN A 265 -47.06 34.50 3.83
C GLN A 265 -48.02 35.51 4.52
N SER A 266 -49.16 35.75 3.95
CA SER A 266 -50.17 36.67 4.50
C SER A 266 -51.55 36.33 3.98
N CYS A 267 -52.59 36.80 4.68
CA CYS A 267 -53.97 36.80 4.20
C CYS A 267 -54.28 38.07 3.39
N MET A 268 -55.34 38.01 2.57
CA MET A 268 -55.89 39.12 1.79
C MET A 268 -57.14 39.64 2.48
N THR A 269 -57.33 40.94 2.49
CA THR A 269 -58.60 41.57 2.98
C THR A 269 -59.75 41.30 2.01
N ALA A 270 -60.95 40.99 2.53
CA ALA A 270 -62.15 40.90 1.73
C ALA A 270 -62.63 42.33 1.48
N ASP A 271 -62.82 42.66 0.22
CA ASP A 271 -63.41 43.95 -0.17
C ASP A 271 -64.92 44.04 0.17
#